data_ef8ced791a72b2621ee2570f4adf21d4
#
_entry.id   ef8ced791a72b2621ee2570f4adf21d4
#
_cell.length_a   1.000
_cell.length_b   1.000
_cell.length_c   1.000
_cell.angle_alpha   90.00
_cell.angle_beta   90.00
_cell.angle_gamma   90.00
#
_symmetry.space_group_name_H-M   'P 1'
#
loop_
_entity.id
_entity.type
_entity.pdbx_description
1 polymer ?
#
loop_
_entity_poly.entity_id
_entity_poly.type
_entity_poly.pdbx_seq_one_letter_code
_entity_poly.pdbx_strand_id
1 'polypeptide(L)'
;MEELGVSDIQLTDNCFLYGKLPATKGYESAPAIGFIAHMDTVADYCEQPIRPIIIKNYNGKELALGNSGLTLSPKMFPHLESLKGYTLITTDGNTILGADDKAGIAEIMTLVEHLQKESIPHGPISIAFTPDEEIGTGASHFDVELFGADFAYTLDGSTEGELEYENFNAAVARVTFKGRNVHPGYAKHKMINSIRIANQYAIMLPRWETPEHTEGYEGFYHLISFEGSVEKTVLTYIIRDHDRDRFERRKKELEHLTRKINNEFPGCASIEINDQYYNMREKVEPVMHIVDLVSEAMRAVDVVPMVKPVRGGTDGAQLSFKGLLCPNIFAGGLNFHGRYEFVPIQSMEKATEVIVQIARMVAEK
;
A
#
# COMPACT_ATOMS: atom_id res chain seq x y z
N MET A 1 17.77 9.97 -14.44
CA MET A 1 18.75 9.68 -13.37
C MET A 1 20.16 10.14 -13.77
N GLU A 2 20.78 9.63 -14.85
CA GLU A 2 22.15 10.01 -15.27
C GLU A 2 22.36 11.52 -15.44
N GLU A 3 21.45 12.20 -16.12
CA GLU A 3 21.49 13.66 -16.32
C GLU A 3 21.48 14.47 -15.03
N LEU A 4 21.00 13.88 -13.94
CA LEU A 4 20.95 14.47 -12.61
C LEU A 4 22.06 13.97 -11.67
N GLY A 5 23.10 13.30 -12.22
CA GLY A 5 24.27 12.88 -11.45
C GLY A 5 24.08 11.63 -10.59
N VAL A 6 23.01 10.88 -10.77
CA VAL A 6 22.83 9.56 -10.15
C VAL A 6 23.77 8.57 -10.83
N SER A 7 24.55 7.85 -10.05
CA SER A 7 25.50 6.82 -10.49
C SER A 7 24.99 5.41 -10.21
N ASP A 8 25.75 4.40 -10.62
CA ASP A 8 25.47 2.98 -10.37
C ASP A 8 24.06 2.56 -10.72
N ILE A 9 23.55 3.11 -11.83
CA ILE A 9 22.19 2.85 -12.29
C ILE A 9 22.10 1.42 -12.83
N GLN A 10 21.21 0.63 -12.25
CA GLN A 10 20.99 -0.77 -12.61
C GLN A 10 19.50 -1.04 -12.82
N LEU A 11 19.16 -1.48 -14.03
CA LEU A 11 17.84 -2.09 -14.30
C LEU A 11 18.01 -3.62 -14.29
N THR A 12 17.33 -4.28 -13.37
CA THR A 12 17.37 -5.74 -13.24
C THR A 12 16.44 -6.45 -14.22
N ASP A 13 16.63 -7.76 -14.41
CA ASP A 13 15.73 -8.58 -15.24
C ASP A 13 14.28 -8.61 -14.73
N ASN A 14 14.09 -8.37 -13.43
CA ASN A 14 12.77 -8.26 -12.80
C ASN A 14 12.25 -6.80 -12.78
N CYS A 15 12.80 -5.92 -13.60
CA CYS A 15 12.39 -4.53 -13.75
C CYS A 15 12.58 -3.63 -12.52
N PHE A 16 13.41 -3.99 -11.54
CA PHE A 16 13.82 -3.05 -10.48
C PHE A 16 14.87 -2.09 -11.02
N LEU A 17 14.65 -0.81 -10.82
CA LEU A 17 15.61 0.21 -11.18
C LEU A 17 16.27 0.78 -9.92
N TYR A 18 17.56 0.55 -9.77
CA TYR A 18 18.38 1.10 -8.67
C TYR A 18 19.27 2.22 -9.14
N GLY A 19 19.61 3.16 -8.25
CA GLY A 19 20.59 4.21 -8.50
C GLY A 19 21.18 4.73 -7.20
N LYS A 20 22.36 5.36 -7.28
CA LYS A 20 23.07 5.95 -6.15
C LYS A 20 23.34 7.43 -6.42
N LEU A 21 23.03 8.29 -5.46
CA LEU A 21 23.52 9.65 -5.44
C LEU A 21 24.66 9.72 -4.43
N PRO A 22 25.93 9.92 -4.90
CA PRO A 22 27.08 10.00 -4.01
C PRO A 22 26.95 11.15 -3.02
N ALA A 23 27.47 10.96 -1.82
CA ALA A 23 27.47 12.00 -0.80
C ALA A 23 28.18 13.27 -1.27
N THR A 24 27.73 14.41 -0.78
CA THR A 24 28.52 15.67 -0.89
C THR A 24 29.86 15.50 -0.20
N LYS A 25 30.90 16.08 -0.75
CA LYS A 25 32.27 16.00 -0.20
C LYS A 25 32.30 16.42 1.27
N GLY A 26 32.78 15.51 2.12
CA GLY A 26 32.85 15.67 3.57
C GLY A 26 31.67 15.07 4.34
N TYR A 27 30.72 14.50 3.65
CA TYR A 27 29.53 13.83 4.23
C TYR A 27 29.45 12.34 3.91
N GLU A 28 30.55 11.75 3.47
CA GLU A 28 30.63 10.34 3.04
C GLU A 28 30.42 9.36 4.20
N SER A 29 30.63 9.81 5.45
CA SER A 29 30.42 9.02 6.67
C SER A 29 29.02 9.11 7.25
N ALA A 30 28.13 9.95 6.68
CA ALA A 30 26.75 10.02 7.10
C ALA A 30 26.02 8.71 6.76
N PRO A 31 24.97 8.32 7.51
CA PRO A 31 24.16 7.15 7.17
C PRO A 31 23.64 7.23 5.73
N ALA A 32 23.66 6.09 5.04
CA ALA A 32 23.06 5.98 3.71
C ALA A 32 21.55 5.86 3.85
N ILE A 33 20.80 6.80 3.27
CA ILE A 33 19.33 6.77 3.28
C ILE A 33 18.78 6.32 1.93
N GLY A 34 17.61 5.66 1.95
CA GLY A 34 16.95 5.21 0.75
C GLY A 34 15.60 5.91 0.51
N PHE A 35 15.27 6.15 -0.76
CA PHE A 35 13.93 6.56 -1.19
C PHE A 35 13.43 5.62 -2.27
N ILE A 36 12.18 5.18 -2.12
CA ILE A 36 11.57 4.14 -2.95
C ILE A 36 10.18 4.61 -3.39
N ALA A 37 9.83 4.35 -4.64
CA ALA A 37 8.50 4.52 -5.20
C ALA A 37 8.21 3.39 -6.20
N HIS A 38 6.93 3.03 -6.41
CA HIS A 38 6.63 1.99 -7.37
C HIS A 38 6.24 2.53 -8.75
N MET A 39 6.48 1.73 -9.80
CA MET A 39 6.27 2.12 -11.19
C MET A 39 4.97 1.61 -11.79
N ASP A 40 4.45 0.52 -11.25
CA ASP A 40 3.19 -0.08 -11.70
C ASP A 40 1.98 0.71 -11.18
N THR A 41 0.82 0.34 -11.65
CA THR A 41 -0.49 0.84 -11.21
C THR A 41 -1.46 -0.31 -11.17
N VAL A 42 -2.56 -0.17 -10.43
CA VAL A 42 -3.67 -1.12 -10.52
C VAL A 42 -4.14 -1.28 -11.97
N ALA A 43 -4.63 -2.47 -12.31
CA ALA A 43 -5.12 -2.77 -13.66
C ALA A 43 -6.51 -2.18 -13.96
N ASP A 44 -7.19 -1.65 -12.95
CA ASP A 44 -8.53 -1.09 -13.09
C ASP A 44 -8.51 0.19 -13.93
N TYR A 45 -9.44 0.29 -14.88
CA TYR A 45 -9.60 1.47 -15.75
C TYR A 45 -8.32 1.86 -16.52
N CYS A 46 -7.52 0.88 -16.95
CA CYS A 46 -6.27 1.07 -17.71
C CYS A 46 -6.40 0.72 -19.20
N GLU A 47 -7.60 0.53 -19.75
CA GLU A 47 -7.80 0.13 -21.15
C GLU A 47 -7.47 1.24 -22.16
N GLN A 48 -7.29 2.47 -21.70
CA GLN A 48 -6.96 3.62 -22.54
C GLN A 48 -5.73 4.36 -21.99
N PRO A 49 -5.04 5.14 -22.85
CA PRO A 49 -3.95 6.01 -22.39
C PRO A 49 -4.45 7.04 -21.37
N ILE A 50 -3.70 7.21 -20.29
CA ILE A 50 -3.97 8.20 -19.25
C ILE A 50 -3.87 9.60 -19.85
N ARG A 51 -4.85 10.45 -19.56
CA ARG A 51 -4.93 11.84 -20.01
C ARG A 51 -5.10 12.77 -18.81
N PRO A 52 -4.00 13.23 -18.21
CA PRO A 52 -4.06 14.13 -17.05
C PRO A 52 -4.60 15.49 -17.46
N ILE A 53 -5.40 16.10 -16.58
CA ILE A 53 -5.94 17.45 -16.74
C ILE A 53 -5.42 18.32 -15.60
N ILE A 54 -4.80 19.45 -15.94
CA ILE A 54 -4.28 20.41 -14.95
C ILE A 54 -5.34 21.49 -14.68
N ILE A 55 -5.80 21.56 -13.45
CA ILE A 55 -6.76 22.56 -12.96
C ILE A 55 -6.03 23.57 -12.09
N LYS A 56 -5.71 24.72 -12.64
CA LYS A 56 -5.03 25.79 -11.90
C LYS A 56 -6.01 26.55 -11.00
N ASN A 57 -5.57 26.88 -9.79
CA ASN A 57 -6.32 27.71 -8.84
C ASN A 57 -7.73 27.16 -8.61
N TYR A 58 -7.80 25.92 -8.13
CA TYR A 58 -9.06 25.22 -7.86
C TYR A 58 -9.99 26.09 -7.00
N ASN A 59 -11.23 26.26 -7.43
CA ASN A 59 -12.17 27.21 -6.82
C ASN A 59 -13.02 26.63 -5.68
N GLY A 60 -12.81 25.37 -5.29
CA GLY A 60 -13.59 24.68 -4.26
C GLY A 60 -14.96 24.16 -4.71
N LYS A 61 -15.26 24.16 -6.03
CA LYS A 61 -16.53 23.70 -6.58
C LYS A 61 -16.37 22.37 -7.32
N GLU A 62 -17.48 21.82 -7.77
CA GLU A 62 -17.52 20.63 -8.60
C GLU A 62 -16.70 20.79 -9.89
N LEU A 63 -15.94 19.75 -10.23
CA LEU A 63 -15.12 19.65 -11.43
C LEU A 63 -15.61 18.50 -12.31
N ALA A 64 -16.00 18.82 -13.55
CA ALA A 64 -16.26 17.79 -14.56
C ALA A 64 -14.92 17.16 -14.98
N LEU A 65 -14.85 15.82 -14.96
CA LEU A 65 -13.68 15.06 -15.39
C LEU A 65 -13.77 14.81 -16.91
N GLY A 66 -13.17 15.71 -17.68
CA GLY A 66 -13.22 15.65 -19.13
C GLY A 66 -14.65 15.54 -19.68
N ASN A 67 -14.82 14.57 -20.59
CA ASN A 67 -16.12 14.25 -21.20
C ASN A 67 -16.72 12.92 -20.69
N SER A 68 -16.23 12.40 -19.58
CA SER A 68 -16.64 11.09 -19.02
C SER A 68 -18.05 11.08 -18.42
N GLY A 69 -18.63 12.27 -18.16
CA GLY A 69 -19.87 12.43 -17.40
C GLY A 69 -19.67 12.33 -15.88
N LEU A 70 -18.45 12.10 -15.40
CA LEU A 70 -18.12 12.07 -13.98
C LEU A 70 -17.82 13.48 -13.47
N THR A 71 -18.15 13.71 -12.21
CA THR A 71 -17.90 14.99 -11.52
C THR A 71 -17.20 14.73 -10.20
N LEU A 72 -16.01 15.28 -10.03
CA LEU A 72 -15.29 15.32 -8.77
C LEU A 72 -15.90 16.46 -7.93
N SER A 73 -16.54 16.14 -6.80
CA SER A 73 -17.27 17.12 -6.03
C SER A 73 -16.94 17.11 -4.54
N PRO A 74 -16.88 18.27 -3.85
CA PRO A 74 -16.70 18.35 -2.40
C PRO A 74 -17.79 17.62 -1.60
N LYS A 75 -18.98 17.50 -2.15
CA LYS A 75 -20.07 16.73 -1.51
C LYS A 75 -19.74 15.24 -1.42
N MET A 76 -19.08 14.70 -2.45
CA MET A 76 -18.65 13.29 -2.49
C MET A 76 -17.30 13.09 -1.78
N PHE A 77 -16.40 14.05 -1.96
CA PHE A 77 -15.04 14.04 -1.44
C PHE A 77 -14.76 15.31 -0.62
N PRO A 78 -15.12 15.37 0.67
CA PRO A 78 -15.06 16.58 1.50
C PRO A 78 -13.66 17.20 1.62
N HIS A 79 -12.58 16.41 1.49
CA HIS A 79 -11.20 16.90 1.53
C HIS A 79 -10.89 17.93 0.42
N LEU A 80 -11.65 17.96 -0.67
CA LEU A 80 -11.52 18.99 -1.71
C LEU A 80 -11.75 20.42 -1.22
N GLU A 81 -12.49 20.60 -0.13
CA GLU A 81 -12.76 21.93 0.41
C GLU A 81 -11.49 22.64 0.90
N SER A 82 -10.53 21.87 1.46
CA SER A 82 -9.25 22.39 1.93
C SER A 82 -8.28 22.74 0.81
N LEU A 83 -8.52 22.26 -0.42
CA LEU A 83 -7.64 22.44 -1.57
C LEU A 83 -7.97 23.65 -2.44
N LYS A 84 -8.86 24.53 -1.97
CA LYS A 84 -9.18 25.77 -2.69
C LYS A 84 -7.91 26.62 -2.87
N GLY A 85 -7.67 27.04 -4.11
CA GLY A 85 -6.46 27.77 -4.51
C GLY A 85 -5.32 26.88 -5.00
N TYR A 86 -5.38 25.57 -4.78
CA TYR A 86 -4.37 24.63 -5.25
C TYR A 86 -4.47 24.39 -6.75
N THR A 87 -3.39 23.92 -7.33
CA THR A 87 -3.37 23.36 -8.68
C THR A 87 -3.51 21.85 -8.57
N LEU A 88 -4.57 21.30 -9.18
CA LEU A 88 -4.84 19.87 -9.16
C LEU A 88 -4.46 19.23 -10.50
N ILE A 89 -3.84 18.07 -10.47
CA ILE A 89 -3.74 17.18 -11.62
C ILE A 89 -4.80 16.11 -11.43
N THR A 90 -5.75 15.99 -12.37
CA THR A 90 -6.84 15.01 -12.32
C THR A 90 -6.79 14.09 -13.52
N THR A 91 -7.46 12.95 -13.45
CA THR A 91 -7.79 12.14 -14.63
C THR A 91 -8.88 12.85 -15.47
N ASP A 92 -9.05 12.40 -16.71
CA ASP A 92 -10.18 12.82 -17.57
C ASP A 92 -11.48 12.05 -17.25
N GLY A 93 -11.48 11.19 -16.24
CA GLY A 93 -12.60 10.37 -15.79
C GLY A 93 -12.82 9.09 -16.59
N ASN A 94 -11.96 8.77 -17.57
CA ASN A 94 -12.02 7.51 -18.31
C ASN A 94 -11.05 6.46 -17.75
N THR A 95 -9.94 6.90 -17.17
CA THR A 95 -8.89 6.06 -16.58
C THR A 95 -8.60 6.47 -15.14
N ILE A 96 -7.76 5.72 -14.43
CA ILE A 96 -7.03 6.22 -13.26
C ILE A 96 -6.06 7.33 -13.71
N LEU A 97 -5.50 8.07 -12.76
CA LEU A 97 -4.38 8.99 -13.01
C LEU A 97 -3.02 8.29 -12.89
N GLY A 98 -2.93 7.35 -11.95
CA GLY A 98 -1.69 6.69 -11.55
C GLY A 98 -0.74 7.65 -10.82
N ALA A 99 -1.31 8.59 -10.04
CA ALA A 99 -0.54 9.37 -9.07
C ALA A 99 0.07 8.45 -8.03
N ASP A 100 -0.60 7.40 -7.71
CA ASP A 100 -0.15 6.20 -7.03
C ASP A 100 0.55 5.28 -8.06
N ASP A 101 1.94 5.19 -8.12
CA ASP A 101 2.84 6.01 -7.30
C ASP A 101 3.82 6.84 -8.16
N LYS A 102 3.34 7.33 -9.32
CA LYS A 102 4.17 8.23 -10.16
C LYS A 102 4.44 9.58 -9.49
N ALA A 103 3.64 9.96 -8.46
CA ALA A 103 3.91 11.14 -7.67
C ALA A 103 5.21 10.95 -6.87
N GLY A 104 5.37 9.85 -6.15
CA GLY A 104 6.60 9.52 -5.42
C GLY A 104 7.83 9.45 -6.33
N ILE A 105 7.70 8.87 -7.53
CA ILE A 105 8.79 8.89 -8.53
C ILE A 105 9.19 10.34 -8.87
N ALA A 106 8.21 11.21 -9.14
CA ALA A 106 8.48 12.60 -9.50
C ALA A 106 9.14 13.37 -8.34
N GLU A 107 8.70 13.13 -7.12
CA GLU A 107 9.23 13.75 -5.90
C GLU A 107 10.67 13.33 -5.62
N ILE A 108 11.00 12.03 -5.73
CA ILE A 108 12.37 11.51 -5.60
C ILE A 108 13.28 12.10 -6.68
N MET A 109 12.83 12.19 -7.93
CA MET A 109 13.62 12.78 -8.99
C MET A 109 13.82 14.29 -8.80
N THR A 110 12.80 14.98 -8.26
CA THR A 110 12.88 16.40 -7.92
C THR A 110 13.81 16.65 -6.73
N LEU A 111 13.81 15.75 -5.70
CA LEU A 111 14.81 15.77 -4.62
C LEU A 111 16.24 15.81 -5.21
N VAL A 112 16.56 14.87 -6.11
CA VAL A 112 17.89 14.79 -6.73
C VAL A 112 18.23 16.10 -7.44
N GLU A 113 17.29 16.65 -8.20
CA GLU A 113 17.47 17.92 -8.90
C GLU A 113 17.75 19.08 -7.94
N HIS A 114 17.00 19.21 -6.82
CA HIS A 114 17.19 20.23 -5.81
C HIS A 114 18.54 20.12 -5.13
N LEU A 115 18.91 18.91 -4.69
CA LEU A 115 20.22 18.68 -4.03
C LEU A 115 21.38 19.11 -4.92
N GLN A 116 21.31 18.83 -6.22
CA GLN A 116 22.36 19.20 -7.19
C GLN A 116 22.37 20.71 -7.50
N LYS A 117 21.22 21.28 -7.86
CA LYS A 117 21.12 22.69 -8.28
C LYS A 117 21.42 23.67 -7.14
N GLU A 118 20.97 23.36 -5.95
CA GLU A 118 21.14 24.25 -4.78
C GLU A 118 22.38 23.93 -3.96
N SER A 119 23.14 22.90 -4.38
CA SER A 119 24.36 22.44 -3.66
C SER A 119 24.07 22.14 -2.19
N ILE A 120 22.96 21.48 -1.91
CA ILE A 120 22.55 21.11 -0.55
C ILE A 120 23.43 19.96 -0.05
N PRO A 121 24.09 20.08 1.11
CA PRO A 121 24.87 18.99 1.69
C PRO A 121 24.00 17.79 2.03
N HIS A 122 24.44 16.60 1.64
CA HIS A 122 23.76 15.33 1.92
C HIS A 122 24.74 14.16 2.02
N GLY A 123 24.37 13.13 2.77
CA GLY A 123 25.05 11.84 2.80
C GLY A 123 24.77 11.00 1.54
N PRO A 124 25.21 9.73 1.52
CA PRO A 124 24.88 8.81 0.43
C PRO A 124 23.36 8.59 0.35
N ILE A 125 22.77 8.66 -0.87
CA ILE A 125 21.35 8.40 -1.08
C ILE A 125 21.18 7.25 -2.07
N SER A 126 20.39 6.25 -1.69
CA SER A 126 19.98 5.15 -2.56
C SER A 126 18.57 5.42 -3.09
N ILE A 127 18.36 5.15 -4.37
CA ILE A 127 17.07 5.34 -5.03
C ILE A 127 16.66 4.01 -5.64
N ALA A 128 15.40 3.62 -5.46
CA ALA A 128 14.84 2.49 -6.17
C ALA A 128 13.45 2.81 -6.69
N PHE A 129 13.18 2.31 -7.90
CA PHE A 129 11.83 2.25 -8.45
C PHE A 129 11.44 0.79 -8.63
N THR A 130 10.34 0.39 -7.99
CA THR A 130 9.90 -1.00 -7.88
C THR A 130 8.76 -1.32 -8.83
N PRO A 131 8.68 -2.52 -9.39
CA PRO A 131 7.50 -3.05 -10.06
C PRO A 131 6.62 -3.82 -9.07
N ASP A 132 5.38 -4.15 -9.49
CA ASP A 132 4.51 -5.16 -8.87
C ASP A 132 4.10 -4.87 -7.40
N GLU A 133 4.13 -3.60 -6.95
CA GLU A 133 3.62 -3.21 -5.63
C GLU A 133 2.13 -3.51 -5.52
N GLU A 134 1.35 -3.11 -6.49
CA GLU A 134 -0.10 -3.17 -6.55
C GLU A 134 -0.67 -4.61 -6.54
N ILE A 135 0.16 -5.58 -6.87
CA ILE A 135 -0.18 -7.00 -6.73
C ILE A 135 0.44 -7.64 -5.48
N GLY A 136 1.08 -6.84 -4.61
CA GLY A 136 1.64 -7.26 -3.33
C GLY A 136 2.93 -8.07 -3.43
N THR A 137 3.64 -8.01 -4.56
CA THR A 137 4.89 -8.74 -4.79
C THR A 137 6.10 -7.83 -5.03
N GLY A 138 5.93 -6.51 -4.95
CA GLY A 138 6.95 -5.51 -5.22
C GLY A 138 8.25 -5.73 -4.47
N ALA A 139 8.19 -6.03 -3.18
CA ALA A 139 9.40 -6.31 -2.41
C ALA A 139 10.00 -7.71 -2.62
N SER A 140 9.36 -8.62 -3.36
CA SER A 140 9.76 -10.04 -3.42
C SER A 140 11.18 -10.25 -3.93
N HIS A 141 11.55 -9.54 -5.00
CA HIS A 141 12.85 -9.62 -5.65
C HIS A 141 13.74 -8.40 -5.38
N PHE A 142 13.35 -7.53 -4.44
CA PHE A 142 14.16 -6.38 -4.07
C PHE A 142 15.48 -6.82 -3.44
N ASP A 143 16.58 -6.33 -3.98
CA ASP A 143 17.93 -6.62 -3.51
C ASP A 143 18.37 -5.53 -2.52
N VAL A 144 18.25 -5.85 -1.22
CA VAL A 144 18.58 -4.94 -0.12
C VAL A 144 20.09 -4.64 -0.07
N GLU A 145 20.96 -5.61 -0.42
CA GLU A 145 22.41 -5.42 -0.42
C GLU A 145 22.83 -4.50 -1.56
N LEU A 146 22.29 -4.70 -2.76
CA LEU A 146 22.51 -3.83 -3.91
C LEU A 146 22.00 -2.41 -3.63
N PHE A 147 20.82 -2.30 -3.04
CA PHE A 147 20.25 -1.01 -2.63
C PHE A 147 21.12 -0.31 -1.60
N GLY A 148 21.67 -1.01 -0.61
CA GLY A 148 22.75 -0.58 0.28
C GLY A 148 22.45 0.70 1.08
N ALA A 149 21.22 0.89 1.56
CA ALA A 149 20.85 1.93 2.51
C ALA A 149 20.77 1.37 3.92
N ASP A 150 21.07 2.19 4.94
CA ASP A 150 20.94 1.82 6.35
C ASP A 150 19.44 1.77 6.77
N PHE A 151 18.63 2.65 6.21
CA PHE A 151 17.16 2.66 6.28
C PHE A 151 16.60 3.41 5.08
N ALA A 152 15.29 3.25 4.84
CA ALA A 152 14.65 3.87 3.69
C ALA A 152 13.26 4.41 4.02
N TYR A 153 12.65 5.08 3.05
CA TYR A 153 11.26 5.52 3.05
C TYR A 153 10.63 5.21 1.70
N THR A 154 9.43 4.65 1.70
CA THR A 154 8.56 4.67 0.51
C THR A 154 7.82 6.01 0.45
N LEU A 155 7.64 6.56 -0.76
CA LEU A 155 6.84 7.76 -1.00
C LEU A 155 5.52 7.34 -1.66
N ASP A 156 4.68 6.65 -0.90
CA ASP A 156 3.48 5.95 -1.39
C ASP A 156 2.25 6.24 -0.51
N GLY A 157 2.39 7.19 0.41
CA GLY A 157 1.29 7.63 1.27
C GLY A 157 0.37 8.62 0.56
N SER A 158 -0.85 8.77 1.06
CA SER A 158 -1.88 9.59 0.43
C SER A 158 -1.79 11.06 0.84
N THR A 159 -2.50 11.43 1.87
CA THR A 159 -2.73 12.83 2.26
C THR A 159 -1.46 13.50 2.79
N GLU A 160 -1.25 14.76 2.46
CA GLU A 160 -0.16 15.58 3.01
C GLU A 160 -0.03 15.44 4.53
N GLY A 161 1.20 15.13 4.97
CA GLY A 161 1.53 14.89 6.39
C GLY A 161 1.40 13.45 6.85
N GLU A 162 0.90 12.52 6.05
CA GLU A 162 0.83 11.11 6.42
C GLU A 162 2.22 10.51 6.60
N LEU A 163 2.37 9.81 7.72
CA LEU A 163 3.57 9.05 8.08
C LEU A 163 3.13 7.73 8.70
N GLU A 164 3.54 6.65 8.10
CA GLU A 164 3.03 5.33 8.38
C GLU A 164 4.17 4.36 8.68
N TYR A 165 4.16 3.77 9.86
CA TYR A 165 5.08 2.70 10.28
C TYR A 165 4.34 1.50 10.86
N GLU A 166 3.02 1.49 10.71
CA GLU A 166 2.12 0.40 11.09
C GLU A 166 1.22 0.03 9.91
N ASN A 167 1.07 -1.25 9.67
CA ASN A 167 0.20 -1.81 8.65
C ASN A 167 -0.50 -3.07 9.18
N PHE A 168 -1.46 -3.62 8.44
CA PHE A 168 -2.05 -4.89 8.81
C PHE A 168 -1.03 -6.04 8.79
N ASN A 169 -1.22 -7.04 9.68
CA ASN A 169 -0.83 -8.41 9.37
C ASN A 169 -1.85 -9.01 8.42
N ALA A 170 -1.42 -9.78 7.46
CA ALA A 170 -2.24 -10.24 6.36
C ALA A 170 -2.07 -11.74 6.06
N ALA A 171 -3.18 -12.43 5.86
CA ALA A 171 -3.21 -13.79 5.36
C ALA A 171 -4.38 -14.00 4.39
N VAL A 172 -4.24 -15.00 3.54
CA VAL A 172 -5.33 -15.57 2.73
C VAL A 172 -5.64 -16.96 3.26
N ALA A 173 -6.91 -17.24 3.49
CA ALA A 173 -7.39 -18.56 3.85
C ALA A 173 -8.30 -19.10 2.75
N ARG A 174 -8.01 -20.32 2.30
CA ARG A 174 -8.82 -21.06 1.35
C ARG A 174 -9.46 -22.25 2.04
N VAL A 175 -10.80 -22.25 2.16
CA VAL A 175 -11.55 -23.32 2.78
C VAL A 175 -12.27 -24.11 1.70
N THR A 176 -11.95 -25.39 1.57
CA THR A 176 -12.53 -26.29 0.58
C THR A 176 -13.49 -27.27 1.24
N PHE A 177 -14.69 -27.36 0.72
CA PHE A 177 -15.75 -28.29 1.15
C PHE A 177 -15.99 -29.32 0.06
N LYS A 178 -15.99 -30.60 0.44
CA LYS A 178 -16.31 -31.74 -0.42
C LYS A 178 -17.71 -32.21 -0.13
N GLY A 179 -18.51 -32.38 -1.16
CA GLY A 179 -19.84 -32.93 -1.09
C GLY A 179 -19.96 -34.29 -1.75
N ARG A 180 -21.18 -34.75 -1.87
CA ARG A 180 -21.55 -35.93 -2.62
C ARG A 180 -22.88 -35.71 -3.31
N ASN A 181 -22.88 -35.68 -4.63
CA ASN A 181 -24.05 -35.51 -5.42
C ASN A 181 -24.79 -36.86 -5.63
N VAL A 182 -26.11 -36.80 -5.63
CA VAL A 182 -27.02 -37.87 -6.03
C VAL A 182 -28.29 -37.26 -6.63
N HIS A 183 -29.09 -38.03 -7.35
CA HIS A 183 -30.34 -37.55 -7.89
C HIS A 183 -31.25 -36.97 -6.77
N PRO A 184 -31.72 -35.71 -6.93
CA PRO A 184 -32.43 -35.00 -5.84
C PRO A 184 -33.64 -35.76 -5.27
N GLY A 185 -34.39 -36.49 -6.10
CA GLY A 185 -35.50 -37.28 -5.67
C GLY A 185 -35.17 -38.46 -4.74
N TYR A 186 -33.87 -38.85 -4.67
CA TYR A 186 -33.38 -39.96 -3.83
C TYR A 186 -32.30 -39.52 -2.85
N ALA A 187 -32.20 -38.20 -2.60
CA ALA A 187 -31.10 -37.56 -1.89
C ALA A 187 -31.13 -37.77 -0.36
N LYS A 188 -32.28 -38.12 0.24
CA LYS A 188 -32.43 -38.26 1.69
C LYS A 188 -31.38 -39.22 2.26
N HIS A 189 -30.61 -38.77 3.25
CA HIS A 189 -29.47 -39.46 3.90
C HIS A 189 -28.31 -39.88 2.98
N LYS A 190 -28.27 -39.38 1.74
CA LYS A 190 -27.23 -39.73 0.75
C LYS A 190 -26.48 -38.52 0.25
N MET A 191 -27.16 -37.44 -0.10
CA MET A 191 -26.54 -36.20 -0.62
C MET A 191 -25.83 -35.46 0.50
N ILE A 192 -24.65 -34.99 0.19
CA ILE A 192 -23.92 -33.98 0.97
C ILE A 192 -23.73 -32.79 0.05
N ASN A 193 -24.40 -31.70 0.33
CA ASN A 193 -24.33 -30.50 -0.50
C ASN A 193 -23.28 -29.55 0.06
N SER A 194 -22.13 -29.47 -0.62
CA SER A 194 -20.99 -28.65 -0.17
C SER A 194 -21.32 -27.15 -0.12
N ILE A 195 -22.23 -26.63 -0.98
CA ILE A 195 -22.65 -25.22 -0.93
C ILE A 195 -23.35 -24.91 0.40
N ARG A 196 -24.25 -25.81 0.85
CA ARG A 196 -24.94 -25.61 2.13
C ARG A 196 -24.00 -25.63 3.33
N ILE A 197 -23.00 -26.53 3.30
CA ILE A 197 -21.98 -26.61 4.35
C ILE A 197 -21.11 -25.35 4.34
N ALA A 198 -20.66 -24.91 3.15
CA ALA A 198 -19.91 -23.67 3.01
C ALA A 198 -20.66 -22.44 3.51
N ASN A 199 -21.96 -22.33 3.21
CA ASN A 199 -22.80 -21.27 3.74
C ASN A 199 -22.95 -21.35 5.27
N GLN A 200 -23.12 -22.58 5.83
CA GLN A 200 -23.11 -22.79 7.29
C GLN A 200 -21.80 -22.32 7.92
N TYR A 201 -20.65 -22.63 7.31
CA TYR A 201 -19.34 -22.15 7.74
C TYR A 201 -19.25 -20.62 7.72
N ALA A 202 -19.64 -20.00 6.61
CA ALA A 202 -19.52 -18.55 6.43
C ALA A 202 -20.31 -17.76 7.50
N ILE A 203 -21.51 -18.22 7.86
CA ILE A 203 -22.33 -17.54 8.88
C ILE A 203 -21.88 -17.79 10.33
N MET A 204 -20.90 -18.68 10.58
CA MET A 204 -20.32 -18.88 11.90
C MET A 204 -19.31 -17.80 12.26
N LEU A 205 -18.76 -17.08 11.28
CA LEU A 205 -17.84 -15.97 11.53
C LEU A 205 -18.59 -14.75 12.10
N PRO A 206 -17.90 -13.89 12.87
CA PRO A 206 -18.50 -12.70 13.45
C PRO A 206 -19.06 -11.77 12.36
N ARG A 207 -20.36 -11.48 12.43
CA ARG A 207 -21.10 -10.72 11.42
C ARG A 207 -20.54 -9.31 11.17
N TRP A 208 -19.98 -8.69 12.23
CA TRP A 208 -19.55 -7.30 12.21
C TRP A 208 -18.04 -7.12 12.03
N GLU A 209 -17.29 -8.22 11.91
CA GLU A 209 -15.85 -8.17 11.66
C GLU A 209 -15.57 -8.33 10.15
N THR A 210 -16.11 -7.41 9.36
CA THR A 210 -15.95 -7.34 7.90
C THR A 210 -15.48 -5.95 7.49
N PRO A 211 -14.88 -5.76 6.30
CA PRO A 211 -14.36 -4.45 5.89
C PRO A 211 -15.36 -3.31 5.99
N GLU A 212 -16.62 -3.58 5.62
CA GLU A 212 -17.72 -2.61 5.64
C GLU A 212 -18.21 -2.22 7.05
N HIS A 213 -17.72 -2.88 8.10
CA HIS A 213 -18.11 -2.64 9.49
C HIS A 213 -16.95 -2.30 10.41
N THR A 214 -15.74 -2.19 9.89
CA THR A 214 -14.52 -1.97 10.69
C THR A 214 -13.74 -0.76 10.23
N GLU A 215 -13.10 -0.07 11.18
CA GLU A 215 -12.26 1.11 10.95
C GLU A 215 -11.01 1.12 11.85
N GLY A 216 -10.09 2.05 11.62
CA GLY A 216 -8.90 2.25 12.44
C GLY A 216 -8.11 0.95 12.62
N TYR A 217 -7.92 0.54 13.87
CA TYR A 217 -7.17 -0.67 14.27
C TYR A 217 -7.99 -1.96 14.29
N GLU A 218 -9.25 -1.91 13.89
CA GLU A 218 -10.12 -3.08 13.88
C GLU A 218 -9.78 -4.02 12.71
N GLY A 219 -9.56 -5.29 13.05
CA GLY A 219 -9.30 -6.34 12.06
C GLY A 219 -10.58 -6.98 11.54
N PHE A 220 -10.47 -7.74 10.45
CA PHE A 220 -11.62 -8.34 9.78
C PHE A 220 -11.33 -9.68 9.10
N TYR A 221 -12.42 -10.36 8.74
CA TYR A 221 -12.48 -11.44 7.76
C TYR A 221 -13.24 -10.93 6.53
N HIS A 222 -12.62 -10.99 5.37
CA HIS A 222 -13.28 -10.59 4.12
C HIS A 222 -13.42 -11.79 3.19
N LEU A 223 -14.66 -12.26 3.00
CA LEU A 223 -14.96 -13.30 2.03
C LEU A 223 -14.92 -12.70 0.62
N ILE A 224 -13.87 -12.98 -0.13
CA ILE A 224 -13.66 -12.42 -1.47
C ILE A 224 -14.15 -13.33 -2.60
N SER A 225 -14.31 -14.64 -2.34
CA SER A 225 -14.80 -15.59 -3.33
C SER A 225 -15.60 -16.71 -2.64
N PHE A 226 -16.72 -17.06 -3.28
CA PHE A 226 -17.58 -18.19 -2.92
C PHE A 226 -17.95 -18.93 -4.21
N GLU A 227 -17.18 -19.95 -4.56
CA GLU A 227 -17.37 -20.71 -5.79
C GLU A 227 -17.72 -22.15 -5.49
N GLY A 228 -18.78 -22.69 -6.12
CA GLY A 228 -19.12 -24.05 -5.80
C GLY A 228 -20.23 -24.72 -6.57
N SER A 229 -20.28 -26.04 -6.40
CA SER A 229 -21.31 -26.97 -6.83
C SER A 229 -21.70 -27.87 -5.68
N VAL A 230 -22.63 -28.82 -5.89
CA VAL A 230 -23.00 -29.83 -4.86
C VAL A 230 -21.78 -30.62 -4.40
N GLU A 231 -20.83 -30.94 -5.27
CA GLU A 231 -19.70 -31.81 -4.97
C GLU A 231 -18.47 -31.08 -4.40
N LYS A 232 -18.28 -29.82 -4.74
CA LYS A 232 -17.14 -29.02 -4.25
C LYS A 232 -17.50 -27.56 -4.16
N THR A 233 -17.19 -26.94 -3.03
CA THR A 233 -17.27 -25.48 -2.83
C THR A 233 -15.98 -24.98 -2.22
N VAL A 234 -15.51 -23.83 -2.66
CA VAL A 234 -14.31 -23.16 -2.13
C VAL A 234 -14.70 -21.75 -1.67
N LEU A 235 -14.34 -21.41 -0.45
CA LEU A 235 -14.39 -20.06 0.08
C LEU A 235 -12.97 -19.50 0.17
N THR A 236 -12.77 -18.26 -0.27
CA THR A 236 -11.50 -17.56 -0.10
C THR A 236 -11.71 -16.34 0.77
N TYR A 237 -10.96 -16.28 1.87
CA TYR A 237 -10.99 -15.18 2.83
C TYR A 237 -9.67 -14.42 2.82
N ILE A 238 -9.74 -13.10 2.94
CA ILE A 238 -8.64 -12.25 3.37
C ILE A 238 -8.80 -12.01 4.87
N ILE A 239 -7.72 -12.20 5.63
CA ILE A 239 -7.66 -11.97 7.08
C ILE A 239 -6.75 -10.80 7.32
N ARG A 240 -7.19 -9.82 8.11
CA ARG A 240 -6.42 -8.62 8.46
C ARG A 240 -6.58 -8.30 9.95
N ASP A 241 -5.47 -7.94 10.60
CA ASP A 241 -5.47 -7.34 11.95
C ASP A 241 -4.13 -6.63 12.18
N HIS A 242 -4.12 -5.47 12.83
CA HIS A 242 -2.89 -4.79 13.21
C HIS A 242 -2.15 -5.50 14.33
N ASP A 243 -2.89 -6.07 15.27
CA ASP A 243 -2.33 -6.79 16.41
C ASP A 243 -1.97 -8.24 16.01
N ARG A 244 -0.71 -8.64 16.26
CA ARG A 244 -0.21 -9.97 15.89
C ARG A 244 -0.96 -11.10 16.58
N ASP A 245 -1.26 -10.95 17.87
CA ASP A 245 -1.93 -12.01 18.64
C ASP A 245 -3.40 -12.15 18.21
N ARG A 246 -4.08 -11.04 17.90
CA ARG A 246 -5.43 -11.06 17.33
C ARG A 246 -5.44 -11.69 15.94
N PHE A 247 -4.46 -11.35 15.10
CA PHE A 247 -4.30 -11.96 13.78
C PHE A 247 -4.13 -13.47 13.86
N GLU A 248 -3.25 -13.97 14.75
CA GLU A 248 -3.07 -15.40 14.96
C GLU A 248 -4.35 -16.09 15.53
N ARG A 249 -5.07 -15.41 16.42
CA ARG A 249 -6.39 -15.90 16.89
C ARG A 249 -7.41 -16.01 15.77
N ARG A 250 -7.46 -15.04 14.83
CA ARG A 250 -8.34 -15.09 13.66
C ARG A 250 -8.07 -16.32 12.78
N LYS A 251 -6.82 -16.63 12.52
CA LYS A 251 -6.44 -17.84 11.77
C LYS A 251 -6.88 -19.12 12.50
N LYS A 252 -6.60 -19.20 13.79
CA LYS A 252 -7.02 -20.33 14.64
C LYS A 252 -8.55 -20.50 14.70
N GLU A 253 -9.30 -19.42 14.66
CA GLU A 253 -10.77 -19.49 14.61
C GLU A 253 -11.26 -20.17 13.32
N LEU A 254 -10.74 -19.79 12.15
CA LEU A 254 -11.06 -20.47 10.89
C LEU A 254 -10.72 -21.98 10.94
N GLU A 255 -9.57 -22.35 11.50
CA GLU A 255 -9.21 -23.74 11.70
C GLU A 255 -10.17 -24.45 12.67
N HIS A 256 -10.57 -23.76 13.76
CA HIS A 256 -11.54 -24.29 14.72
C HIS A 256 -12.90 -24.55 14.05
N LEU A 257 -13.39 -23.60 13.27
CA LEU A 257 -14.64 -23.76 12.52
C LEU A 257 -14.55 -24.91 11.50
N THR A 258 -13.40 -25.09 10.84
CA THR A 258 -13.16 -26.22 9.93
C THR A 258 -13.23 -27.54 10.68
N ARG A 259 -12.64 -27.65 11.87
CA ARG A 259 -12.76 -28.84 12.72
C ARG A 259 -14.21 -29.07 13.17
N LYS A 260 -14.95 -28.02 13.53
CA LYS A 260 -16.36 -28.09 13.92
C LYS A 260 -17.24 -28.64 12.80
N ILE A 261 -17.02 -28.18 11.57
CA ILE A 261 -17.69 -28.72 10.38
C ILE A 261 -17.35 -30.21 10.18
N ASN A 262 -16.09 -30.60 10.34
CA ASN A 262 -15.68 -32.01 10.19
C ASN A 262 -16.22 -32.92 11.30
N ASN A 263 -16.58 -32.40 12.46
CA ASN A 263 -17.28 -33.18 13.49
C ASN A 263 -18.71 -33.53 13.07
N GLU A 264 -19.38 -32.64 12.32
CA GLU A 264 -20.72 -32.86 11.80
C GLU A 264 -20.70 -33.64 10.47
N PHE A 265 -19.75 -33.31 9.59
CA PHE A 265 -19.57 -33.93 8.27
C PHE A 265 -18.13 -34.45 8.14
N PRO A 266 -17.81 -35.66 8.59
CA PRO A 266 -16.44 -36.15 8.69
C PRO A 266 -15.67 -36.09 7.38
N GLY A 267 -14.51 -35.37 7.40
CA GLY A 267 -13.59 -35.25 6.28
C GLY A 267 -14.08 -34.39 5.10
N CYS A 268 -15.19 -33.65 5.28
CA CYS A 268 -15.72 -32.83 4.18
C CYS A 268 -15.02 -31.49 4.03
N ALA A 269 -14.37 -30.93 5.06
CA ALA A 269 -13.76 -29.61 5.03
C ALA A 269 -12.23 -29.67 5.21
N SER A 270 -11.52 -28.87 4.45
CA SER A 270 -10.09 -28.59 4.62
C SER A 270 -9.83 -27.11 4.51
N ILE A 271 -8.79 -26.63 5.20
CA ILE A 271 -8.36 -25.25 5.18
C ILE A 271 -6.87 -25.16 4.87
N GLU A 272 -6.51 -24.16 4.08
CA GLU A 272 -5.13 -23.76 3.80
C GLU A 272 -5.04 -22.28 4.11
N ILE A 273 -4.06 -21.86 4.95
CA ILE A 273 -3.84 -20.46 5.33
C ILE A 273 -2.40 -20.10 4.96
N ASN A 274 -2.25 -19.02 4.20
CA ASN A 274 -0.96 -18.51 3.77
C ASN A 274 -0.81 -17.07 4.25
N ASP A 275 0.20 -16.80 5.06
CA ASP A 275 0.56 -15.46 5.48
C ASP A 275 1.15 -14.70 4.28
N GLN A 276 0.78 -13.43 4.13
CA GLN A 276 1.23 -12.58 3.03
C GLN A 276 2.31 -11.60 3.49
N TYR A 277 2.02 -10.85 4.54
CA TYR A 277 2.94 -9.89 5.16
C TYR A 277 2.54 -9.64 6.62
N TYR A 278 3.42 -8.96 7.34
CA TYR A 278 3.23 -8.63 8.74
C TYR A 278 3.32 -7.13 9.00
N ASN A 279 2.85 -6.70 10.18
CA ASN A 279 2.92 -5.30 10.60
C ASN A 279 4.39 -4.89 10.82
N MET A 280 4.88 -3.93 10.04
CA MET A 280 6.25 -3.43 10.12
C MET A 280 6.57 -2.75 11.47
N ARG A 281 5.56 -2.38 12.25
CA ARG A 281 5.74 -1.84 13.60
C ARG A 281 6.68 -2.69 14.45
N GLU A 282 6.58 -4.03 14.35
CA GLU A 282 7.46 -4.95 15.10
C GLU A 282 8.96 -4.69 14.83
N LYS A 283 9.29 -4.18 13.65
CA LYS A 283 10.65 -3.88 13.22
C LYS A 283 11.04 -2.42 13.44
N VAL A 284 10.12 -1.50 13.24
CA VAL A 284 10.37 -0.06 13.31
C VAL A 284 10.34 0.48 14.74
N GLU A 285 9.45 -0.03 15.60
CA GLU A 285 9.29 0.44 16.98
C GLU A 285 10.59 0.44 17.83
N PRO A 286 11.52 -0.52 17.69
CA PRO A 286 12.81 -0.46 18.38
C PRO A 286 13.74 0.67 17.91
N VAL A 287 13.45 1.30 16.78
CA VAL A 287 14.32 2.32 16.13
C VAL A 287 13.51 3.56 15.70
N MET A 288 12.63 4.03 16.55
CA MET A 288 11.71 5.15 16.28
C MET A 288 12.39 6.44 15.80
N HIS A 289 13.70 6.58 15.97
CA HIS A 289 14.43 7.76 15.50
C HIS A 289 14.29 8.01 14.00
N ILE A 290 14.02 6.98 13.18
CA ILE A 290 13.78 7.16 11.74
C ILE A 290 12.37 7.73 11.47
N VAL A 291 11.40 7.46 12.33
CA VAL A 291 10.03 8.03 12.28
C VAL A 291 10.03 9.45 12.84
N ASP A 292 10.76 9.67 13.95
CA ASP A 292 10.92 10.99 14.56
C ASP A 292 11.60 11.96 13.60
N LEU A 293 12.62 11.50 12.86
CA LEU A 293 13.31 12.27 11.83
C LEU A 293 12.34 12.82 10.77
N VAL A 294 11.43 11.97 10.24
CA VAL A 294 10.41 12.42 9.27
C VAL A 294 9.47 13.45 9.90
N SER A 295 9.02 13.18 11.14
CA SER A 295 8.14 14.10 11.84
C SER A 295 8.79 15.47 12.10
N GLU A 296 10.10 15.50 12.38
CA GLU A 296 10.88 16.73 12.53
C GLU A 296 11.04 17.43 11.18
N ALA A 297 11.37 16.69 10.12
CA ALA A 297 11.50 17.23 8.75
C ALA A 297 10.18 17.84 8.26
N MET A 298 9.05 17.17 8.47
CA MET A 298 7.71 17.70 8.15
C MET A 298 7.47 19.05 8.84
N ARG A 299 7.71 19.12 10.16
CA ARG A 299 7.52 20.38 10.92
C ARG A 299 8.45 21.50 10.45
N ALA A 300 9.66 21.17 10.02
CA ALA A 300 10.63 22.15 9.51
C ALA A 300 10.20 22.82 8.18
N VAL A 301 9.26 22.19 7.46
CA VAL A 301 8.70 22.72 6.21
C VAL A 301 7.20 23.05 6.32
N ASP A 302 6.72 23.30 7.54
CA ASP A 302 5.33 23.68 7.84
C ASP A 302 4.29 22.60 7.49
N VAL A 303 4.67 21.33 7.47
CA VAL A 303 3.76 20.19 7.33
C VAL A 303 3.48 19.61 8.72
N VAL A 304 2.19 19.36 9.03
CA VAL A 304 1.78 18.74 10.29
C VAL A 304 1.84 17.22 10.19
N PRO A 305 2.72 16.52 10.92
CA PRO A 305 2.79 15.06 10.86
C PRO A 305 1.49 14.40 11.34
N MET A 306 0.98 13.47 10.55
CA MET A 306 -0.17 12.62 10.85
C MET A 306 0.28 11.16 10.88
N VAL A 307 0.73 10.70 12.03
CA VAL A 307 1.12 9.30 12.21
C VAL A 307 -0.12 8.44 12.33
N LYS A 308 -0.34 7.54 11.39
CA LYS A 308 -1.51 6.65 11.36
C LYS A 308 -1.15 5.27 10.80
N PRO A 309 -1.95 4.23 11.12
CA PRO A 309 -1.75 2.91 10.55
C PRO A 309 -2.35 2.82 9.14
N VAL A 310 -1.69 2.08 8.25
CA VAL A 310 -2.23 1.67 6.95
C VAL A 310 -3.16 0.48 7.13
N ARG A 311 -4.35 0.52 6.54
CA ARG A 311 -5.27 -0.61 6.50
C ARG A 311 -5.02 -1.52 5.28
N GLY A 312 -3.78 -1.70 4.92
CA GLY A 312 -3.27 -2.48 3.79
C GLY A 312 -1.88 -3.02 4.08
N GLY A 313 -1.13 -3.29 3.04
CA GLY A 313 0.31 -3.56 3.03
C GLY A 313 0.99 -2.52 2.15
N THR A 314 2.30 -2.41 2.25
CA THR A 314 3.15 -1.57 1.41
C THR A 314 4.45 -2.32 1.14
N ASP A 315 5.18 -1.94 0.10
CA ASP A 315 6.53 -2.45 -0.13
C ASP A 315 7.42 -2.23 1.11
N GLY A 316 7.29 -1.07 1.77
CA GLY A 316 8.03 -0.74 2.98
C GLY A 316 7.80 -1.73 4.12
N ALA A 317 6.58 -2.26 4.25
CA ALA A 317 6.27 -3.29 5.24
C ALA A 317 7.08 -4.57 4.98
N GLN A 318 7.09 -5.05 3.75
CA GLN A 318 7.83 -6.26 3.37
C GLN A 318 9.35 -6.05 3.46
N LEU A 319 9.85 -4.90 3.02
CA LEU A 319 11.27 -4.52 3.10
C LEU A 319 11.77 -4.48 4.55
N SER A 320 10.94 -3.99 5.49
CA SER A 320 11.27 -3.96 6.92
C SER A 320 11.53 -5.36 7.48
N PHE A 321 10.82 -6.39 6.99
CA PHE A 321 11.07 -7.78 7.35
C PHE A 321 12.26 -8.40 6.61
N LYS A 322 12.71 -7.81 5.50
CA LYS A 322 13.96 -8.17 4.80
C LYS A 322 15.21 -7.51 5.39
N GLY A 323 15.04 -6.67 6.43
CA GLY A 323 16.14 -6.00 7.12
C GLY A 323 16.38 -4.54 6.69
N LEU A 324 15.61 -4.02 5.73
CA LEU A 324 15.62 -2.62 5.35
C LEU A 324 14.41 -1.92 5.98
N LEU A 325 14.59 -1.25 7.12
CA LEU A 325 13.51 -0.51 7.79
C LEU A 325 13.00 0.61 6.88
N CYS A 326 11.71 0.59 6.57
CA CYS A 326 11.17 1.44 5.53
C CYS A 326 9.74 1.93 5.86
N PRO A 327 9.60 2.97 6.72
CA PRO A 327 8.33 3.67 6.92
C PRO A 327 7.84 4.32 5.62
N ASN A 328 6.52 4.58 5.54
CA ASN A 328 5.88 5.20 4.38
C ASN A 328 5.59 6.68 4.65
N ILE A 329 5.88 7.53 3.66
CA ILE A 329 5.65 8.99 3.68
C ILE A 329 4.63 9.32 2.59
N PHE A 330 3.83 10.35 2.79
CA PHE A 330 2.85 10.82 1.80
C PHE A 330 3.50 11.24 0.47
N ALA A 331 2.83 10.90 -0.63
CA ALA A 331 3.06 11.43 -1.98
C ALA A 331 1.98 12.45 -2.39
N GLY A 332 0.99 12.69 -1.54
CA GLY A 332 -0.03 13.73 -1.70
C GLY A 332 -1.17 13.40 -2.66
N GLY A 333 -1.18 12.24 -3.30
CA GLY A 333 -2.26 11.80 -4.16
C GLY A 333 -3.51 11.40 -3.37
N LEU A 334 -4.67 11.45 -4.01
CA LEU A 334 -5.96 11.24 -3.37
C LEU A 334 -6.92 10.45 -4.27
N ASN A 335 -7.84 9.70 -3.65
CA ASN A 335 -8.83 8.86 -4.34
C ASN A 335 -8.20 7.79 -5.25
N PHE A 336 -7.13 7.17 -4.81
CA PHE A 336 -6.37 6.15 -5.53
C PHE A 336 -7.26 5.01 -6.07
N HIS A 337 -6.77 4.25 -7.03
CA HIS A 337 -7.40 3.08 -7.64
C HIS A 337 -8.76 3.37 -8.32
N GLY A 338 -9.00 4.63 -8.71
CA GLY A 338 -10.27 4.98 -9.30
C GLY A 338 -10.23 6.18 -10.26
N ARG A 339 -11.32 6.35 -11.01
CA ARG A 339 -11.48 7.44 -12.00
C ARG A 339 -11.67 8.83 -11.39
N TYR A 340 -11.66 8.94 -10.06
CA TYR A 340 -11.70 10.20 -9.30
C TYR A 340 -10.33 10.55 -8.71
N GLU A 341 -9.30 9.82 -9.09
CA GLU A 341 -7.93 10.03 -8.63
C GLU A 341 -7.41 11.40 -9.07
N PHE A 342 -6.72 12.07 -8.15
CA PHE A 342 -6.07 13.34 -8.42
C PHE A 342 -4.91 13.58 -7.45
N VAL A 343 -4.03 14.52 -7.80
CA VAL A 343 -2.96 14.97 -6.92
C VAL A 343 -2.84 16.49 -6.93
N PRO A 344 -2.80 17.17 -5.76
CA PRO A 344 -2.45 18.58 -5.65
C PRO A 344 -0.95 18.77 -5.85
N ILE A 345 -0.56 19.70 -6.76
CA ILE A 345 0.86 19.98 -7.01
C ILE A 345 1.55 20.48 -5.73
N GLN A 346 0.89 21.31 -4.93
CA GLN A 346 1.46 21.82 -3.69
C GLN A 346 1.75 20.74 -2.67
N SER A 347 0.95 19.65 -2.63
CA SER A 347 1.24 18.52 -1.76
C SER A 347 2.46 17.73 -2.24
N MET A 348 2.66 17.58 -3.56
CA MET A 348 3.89 17.00 -4.12
C MET A 348 5.12 17.88 -3.82
N GLU A 349 4.98 19.21 -3.93
CA GLU A 349 6.04 20.16 -3.56
C GLU A 349 6.40 19.98 -2.08
N LYS A 350 5.41 19.85 -1.19
CA LYS A 350 5.64 19.58 0.25
C LYS A 350 6.29 18.23 0.51
N ALA A 351 5.89 17.18 -0.18
CA ALA A 351 6.57 15.87 -0.08
C ALA A 351 8.05 15.98 -0.47
N THR A 352 8.33 16.67 -1.58
CA THR A 352 9.72 16.95 -2.01
C THR A 352 10.50 17.75 -0.96
N GLU A 353 9.91 18.82 -0.39
CA GLU A 353 10.55 19.62 0.68
C GLU A 353 10.87 18.75 1.91
N VAL A 354 9.97 17.84 2.29
CA VAL A 354 10.19 16.92 3.42
C VAL A 354 11.36 16.01 3.18
N ILE A 355 11.45 15.36 2.01
CA ILE A 355 12.56 14.42 1.73
C ILE A 355 13.90 15.15 1.53
N VAL A 356 13.89 16.38 1.00
CA VAL A 356 15.09 17.26 0.98
C VAL A 356 15.53 17.57 2.42
N GLN A 357 14.62 17.89 3.30
CA GLN A 357 14.91 18.17 4.70
C GLN A 357 15.43 16.93 5.44
N ILE A 358 14.89 15.75 5.18
CA ILE A 358 15.42 14.47 5.71
C ILE A 358 16.89 14.29 5.28
N ALA A 359 17.18 14.47 3.98
CA ALA A 359 18.54 14.31 3.45
C ALA A 359 19.55 15.27 4.15
N ARG A 360 19.16 16.53 4.39
CA ARG A 360 19.95 17.51 5.15
C ARG A 360 20.19 17.09 6.58
N MET A 361 19.11 16.73 7.30
CA MET A 361 19.17 16.38 8.72
C MET A 361 19.99 15.12 8.98
N VAL A 362 20.01 14.17 8.05
CA VAL A 362 20.85 12.96 8.14
C VAL A 362 22.32 13.32 7.94
N ALA A 363 22.63 14.24 7.05
CA ALA A 363 24.01 14.68 6.82
C ALA A 363 24.60 15.43 8.04
N GLU A 364 23.77 16.12 8.83
CA GLU A 364 24.20 16.90 9.98
C GLU A 364 24.41 16.06 11.27
N LYS A 365 24.03 14.77 11.26
CA LYS A 365 24.20 13.84 12.39
C LYS A 365 25.51 13.08 12.32
#